data_014434c53772c62e445c709a1cae37ae
#
_entry.id   014434c53772c62e445c709a1cae37ae
#
_cell.length_a   1.000
_cell.length_b   1.000
_cell.length_c   1.000
_cell.angle_alpha   90.00
_cell.angle_beta   90.00
_cell.angle_gamma   90.00
#
_symmetry.space_group_name_H-M   'P 1'
#
loop_
_entity.id
_entity.type
_entity.pdbx_description
1 polymer ?
#
loop_
_entity_poly.entity_id
_entity_poly.type
_entity_poly.pdbx_seq_one_letter_code
_entity_poly.pdbx_strand_id
1 'polypeptide(L)'
;MKRARTVVLLVAAAVAGCGEPERPADANSRPPVLLRIGHVGHDHHLALYVAALEGERFLKDGGIGLKEVKAKEVYDLLEDGRAVARLRLLKVGGGSRMPAAMSRGEIDVGLGGTMPVAKFADGGQPFKIICPLQTDGDMLVMQKDSPVADWAGFVAAARSADKPLRIGYKAPVAVAKLVFEGALKAERIPYALDASDGDTRVVLVNFGSEKSPLPMMEIRAIDGFVMNQPGVAVAVDKGLGKVVAELRDLPPRGKWVNHPCCCVAATTDTLAKHAGPVKALLKVLLLSTQLIQQDQALAISCASRWTKYGLAVEKASIPTIGYVAEPTDTWMAGMATWAERVREVKLFTGKYADASPQQFVDDVCDLALCRAAAAELRAAGKLK
;
A
#
# COMPACT_ATOMS: atom_id res chain seq x y z
N MET A 1 18.36 92.24 -8.64
CA MET A 1 18.21 90.76 -8.78
C MET A 1 17.35 90.25 -7.61
N LYS A 2 16.02 90.11 -7.83
CA LYS A 2 15.06 89.64 -6.82
C LYS A 2 14.57 88.28 -7.24
N ARG A 3 14.85 87.19 -6.39
CA ARG A 3 14.35 85.90 -6.62
C ARG A 3 12.93 85.72 -6.05
N ALA A 4 12.00 85.36 -6.92
CA ALA A 4 10.62 85.06 -6.56
C ALA A 4 10.63 83.61 -6.01
N ARG A 5 10.01 83.35 -4.82
CA ARG A 5 9.70 82.06 -4.27
C ARG A 5 8.26 81.69 -4.60
N THR A 6 8.09 80.67 -5.40
CA THR A 6 6.77 80.08 -5.67
C THR A 6 6.43 79.13 -4.54
N VAL A 7 5.29 79.39 -3.89
CA VAL A 7 4.72 78.45 -2.86
C VAL A 7 3.71 77.54 -3.59
N VAL A 8 3.95 76.23 -3.53
CA VAL A 8 2.99 75.28 -4.04
C VAL A 8 2.16 74.79 -2.86
N LEU A 9 0.86 75.07 -2.89
CA LEU A 9 -0.10 74.52 -1.95
C LEU A 9 -0.46 73.05 -2.41
N LEU A 10 -0.13 72.05 -1.59
CA LEU A 10 -0.65 70.70 -1.75
C LEU A 10 -2.00 70.61 -1.02
N VAL A 11 -3.06 70.38 -1.77
CA VAL A 11 -4.38 69.98 -1.22
C VAL A 11 -4.41 68.48 -1.10
N ALA A 12 -4.40 67.97 0.13
CA ALA A 12 -4.60 66.56 0.42
C ALA A 12 -6.11 66.25 0.45
N ALA A 13 -6.60 65.52 -0.55
CA ALA A 13 -7.95 64.95 -0.54
C ALA A 13 -7.96 63.67 0.28
N ALA A 14 -8.63 63.69 1.42
CA ALA A 14 -8.90 62.52 2.22
C ALA A 14 -10.01 61.68 1.54
N VAL A 15 -9.65 60.52 0.99
CA VAL A 15 -10.62 59.52 0.54
C VAL A 15 -10.98 58.66 1.74
N ALA A 16 -12.16 58.87 2.31
CA ALA A 16 -12.73 57.95 3.31
C ALA A 16 -13.15 56.66 2.61
N GLY A 17 -12.27 55.64 2.63
CA GLY A 17 -12.61 54.28 2.24
C GLY A 17 -13.45 53.65 3.35
N CYS A 18 -14.72 53.36 3.09
CA CYS A 18 -15.53 52.45 3.88
C CYS A 18 -14.93 51.05 3.73
N GLY A 19 -14.01 50.69 4.62
CA GLY A 19 -13.58 49.29 4.81
C GLY A 19 -14.74 48.52 5.43
N GLU A 20 -15.26 47.50 4.74
CA GLU A 20 -16.09 46.50 5.40
C GLU A 20 -15.34 45.98 6.63
N PRO A 21 -16.03 45.79 7.78
CA PRO A 21 -15.37 45.24 8.95
C PRO A 21 -14.91 43.80 8.60
N GLU A 22 -13.61 43.58 8.62
CA GLU A 22 -13.05 42.23 8.58
C GLU A 22 -13.78 41.41 9.65
N ARG A 23 -14.48 40.35 9.22
CA ARG A 23 -15.04 39.38 10.17
C ARG A 23 -13.89 38.90 11.04
N PRO A 24 -14.02 38.94 12.37
CA PRO A 24 -12.98 38.41 13.25
C PRO A 24 -12.72 36.97 12.83
N ALA A 25 -11.49 36.67 12.48
CA ALA A 25 -11.05 35.31 12.27
C ALA A 25 -11.47 34.49 13.50
N ASP A 26 -12.22 33.41 13.26
CA ASP A 26 -12.72 32.52 14.30
C ASP A 26 -11.54 32.10 15.17
N ALA A 27 -11.45 32.68 16.38
CA ALA A 27 -10.34 32.50 17.30
C ALA A 27 -10.19 31.03 17.79
N ASN A 28 -11.00 30.11 17.22
CA ASN A 28 -11.04 28.70 17.58
C ASN A 28 -10.58 27.75 16.46
N SER A 29 -10.11 28.23 15.30
CA SER A 29 -9.60 27.36 14.25
C SER A 29 -8.11 27.12 14.45
N ARG A 30 -7.75 26.16 15.31
CA ARG A 30 -6.41 25.55 15.23
C ARG A 30 -6.20 25.03 13.81
N PRO A 31 -5.02 25.29 13.19
CA PRO A 31 -4.74 24.70 11.87
C PRO A 31 -4.93 23.18 11.95
N PRO A 32 -5.53 22.57 10.92
CA PRO A 32 -5.74 21.12 10.93
C PRO A 32 -4.41 20.39 11.12
N VAL A 33 -4.44 19.30 11.86
CA VAL A 33 -3.28 18.43 12.09
C VAL A 33 -2.71 17.99 10.74
N LEU A 34 -1.39 18.15 10.55
CA LEU A 34 -0.71 17.62 9.38
C LEU A 34 -0.39 16.14 9.60
N LEU A 35 -0.91 15.25 8.74
CA LEU A 35 -0.54 13.84 8.67
C LEU A 35 0.20 13.55 7.37
N ARG A 36 1.38 12.97 7.46
CA ARG A 36 2.18 12.52 6.33
C ARG A 36 1.85 11.06 6.04
N ILE A 37 1.22 10.85 4.87
CA ILE A 37 0.71 9.55 4.46
C ILE A 37 1.63 8.95 3.41
N GLY A 38 2.29 7.84 3.75
CA GLY A 38 3.16 7.13 2.83
C GLY A 38 2.39 6.15 1.94
N HIS A 39 2.72 6.11 0.64
CA HIS A 39 2.19 5.12 -0.30
C HIS A 39 3.22 4.76 -1.37
N VAL A 40 3.03 3.63 -2.08
CA VAL A 40 3.99 3.15 -3.10
C VAL A 40 3.61 3.59 -4.51
N GLY A 41 2.34 3.81 -4.79
CA GLY A 41 1.86 4.18 -6.12
C GLY A 41 1.57 2.96 -7.01
N HIS A 42 1.08 1.86 -6.44
CA HIS A 42 0.62 0.65 -7.13
C HIS A 42 -0.79 0.26 -6.67
N ASP A 43 -1.40 -0.70 -7.36
CA ASP A 43 -2.83 -1.04 -7.24
C ASP A 43 -3.23 -1.55 -5.85
N HIS A 44 -2.32 -2.16 -5.09
CA HIS A 44 -2.60 -2.58 -3.72
C HIS A 44 -2.94 -1.44 -2.76
N HIS A 45 -2.72 -0.17 -3.17
CA HIS A 45 -3.07 1.03 -2.40
C HIS A 45 -4.27 1.78 -2.99
N LEU A 46 -5.08 1.12 -3.83
CA LEU A 46 -6.17 1.74 -4.59
C LEU A 46 -7.19 2.44 -3.69
N ALA A 47 -7.46 1.94 -2.49
CA ALA A 47 -8.39 2.58 -1.56
C ALA A 47 -8.01 4.06 -1.27
N LEU A 48 -6.71 4.37 -1.13
CA LEU A 48 -6.25 5.75 -0.98
C LEU A 48 -6.48 6.58 -2.25
N TYR A 49 -6.32 5.98 -3.43
CA TYR A 49 -6.48 6.69 -4.71
C TYR A 49 -7.94 6.96 -5.03
N VAL A 50 -8.82 6.02 -4.73
CA VAL A 50 -10.27 6.21 -4.81
C VAL A 50 -10.71 7.28 -3.79
N ALA A 51 -10.21 7.25 -2.56
CA ALA A 51 -10.46 8.29 -1.56
C ALA A 51 -10.11 9.70 -2.08
N ALA A 52 -8.96 9.82 -2.76
CA ALA A 52 -8.47 11.09 -3.28
C ALA A 52 -9.21 11.56 -4.54
N LEU A 53 -9.62 10.63 -5.43
CA LEU A 53 -10.25 10.95 -6.72
C LEU A 53 -11.77 11.10 -6.62
N GLU A 54 -12.40 10.44 -5.65
CA GLU A 54 -13.85 10.45 -5.42
C GLU A 54 -14.20 11.20 -4.11
N GLY A 55 -13.29 12.00 -3.60
CA GLY A 55 -13.45 12.70 -2.32
C GLY A 55 -14.69 13.57 -2.22
N GLU A 56 -15.06 14.29 -3.29
CA GLU A 56 -16.29 15.09 -3.33
C GLU A 56 -17.56 14.23 -3.24
N ARG A 57 -17.57 13.05 -3.86
CA ARG A 57 -18.63 12.07 -3.74
C ARG A 57 -18.80 11.63 -2.30
N PHE A 58 -17.71 11.26 -1.62
CA PHE A 58 -17.74 10.86 -0.22
C PHE A 58 -18.20 12.00 0.72
N LEU A 59 -17.79 13.23 0.45
CA LEU A 59 -18.25 14.39 1.20
C LEU A 59 -19.76 14.61 1.06
N LYS A 60 -20.28 14.49 -0.17
CA LYS A 60 -21.71 14.67 -0.47
C LYS A 60 -22.56 13.56 0.12
N ASP A 61 -22.15 12.29 -0.08
CA ASP A 61 -22.95 11.12 0.25
C ASP A 61 -22.74 10.68 1.71
N GLY A 62 -21.53 10.92 2.24
CA GLY A 62 -21.08 10.40 3.53
C GLY A 62 -20.70 11.45 4.56
N GLY A 63 -20.63 12.73 4.22
CA GLY A 63 -20.19 13.78 5.15
C GLY A 63 -18.71 13.70 5.52
N ILE A 64 -17.98 12.73 4.98
CA ILE A 64 -16.54 12.55 5.21
C ILE A 64 -15.83 12.25 3.89
N GLY A 65 -14.67 12.88 3.63
CA GLY A 65 -13.93 12.66 2.40
C GLY A 65 -12.68 13.54 2.30
N LEU A 66 -11.95 13.40 1.18
CA LEU A 66 -10.76 14.17 0.89
C LEU A 66 -11.09 15.30 -0.09
N LYS A 67 -10.82 16.55 0.31
CA LYS A 67 -10.87 17.71 -0.57
C LYS A 67 -9.48 18.00 -1.11
N GLU A 68 -9.34 18.01 -2.43
CA GLU A 68 -8.05 18.27 -3.06
C GLU A 68 -7.58 19.71 -2.81
N VAL A 69 -6.32 19.85 -2.36
CA VAL A 69 -5.59 21.12 -2.25
C VAL A 69 -4.51 21.19 -3.32
N LYS A 70 -3.80 20.07 -3.52
CA LYS A 70 -2.81 19.88 -4.58
C LYS A 70 -2.88 18.44 -5.07
N ALA A 71 -3.17 18.28 -6.36
CA ALA A 71 -3.39 16.97 -6.97
C ALA A 71 -2.31 15.96 -6.63
N LYS A 72 -2.73 14.79 -6.12
CA LYS A 72 -1.88 13.66 -5.71
C LYS A 72 -0.88 13.94 -4.57
N GLU A 73 -0.87 15.15 -4.01
CA GLU A 73 0.11 15.54 -2.99
C GLU A 73 -0.53 16.00 -1.67
N VAL A 74 -1.56 16.87 -1.73
CA VAL A 74 -2.12 17.48 -0.53
C VAL A 74 -3.64 17.47 -0.57
N TYR A 75 -4.25 17.00 0.49
CA TYR A 75 -5.70 16.92 0.66
C TYR A 75 -6.10 17.39 2.06
N ASP A 76 -7.22 18.07 2.18
CA ASP A 76 -7.87 18.29 3.47
C ASP A 76 -8.86 17.12 3.73
N LEU A 77 -8.68 16.44 4.83
CA LEU A 77 -9.61 15.45 5.32
C LEU A 77 -10.73 16.18 6.07
N LEU A 78 -11.92 16.14 5.49
CA LEU A 78 -13.11 16.77 6.05
C LEU A 78 -14.04 15.73 6.65
N GLU A 79 -14.62 16.05 7.81
CA GLU A 79 -15.70 15.30 8.44
C GLU A 79 -16.76 16.31 8.93
N ASP A 80 -18.01 16.12 8.51
CA ASP A 80 -19.16 16.99 8.82
C ASP A 80 -18.87 18.48 8.56
N GLY A 81 -18.23 18.75 7.41
CA GLY A 81 -17.89 20.09 6.93
C GLY A 81 -16.66 20.74 7.60
N ARG A 82 -15.99 20.03 8.54
CA ARG A 82 -14.82 20.56 9.26
C ARG A 82 -13.55 19.85 8.80
N ALA A 83 -12.45 20.57 8.63
CA ALA A 83 -11.15 20.01 8.36
C ALA A 83 -10.58 19.39 9.65
N VAL A 84 -10.49 18.05 9.70
CA VAL A 84 -9.95 17.30 10.84
C VAL A 84 -8.46 17.03 10.70
N ALA A 85 -7.95 16.98 9.47
CA ALA A 85 -6.52 16.89 9.19
C ALA A 85 -6.19 17.45 7.79
N ARG A 86 -4.95 17.86 7.60
CA ARG A 86 -4.33 18.02 6.27
C ARG A 86 -3.44 16.82 5.99
N LEU A 87 -3.70 16.11 4.90
CA LEU A 87 -2.92 14.96 4.48
C LEU A 87 -1.89 15.38 3.46
N ARG A 88 -0.62 15.03 3.69
CA ARG A 88 0.44 15.12 2.69
C ARG A 88 0.79 13.71 2.23
N LEU A 89 0.50 13.41 0.97
CA LEU A 89 0.79 12.11 0.38
C LEU A 89 2.25 12.06 -0.08
N LEU A 90 2.97 11.04 0.36
CA LEU A 90 4.40 10.85 0.08
C LEU A 90 4.60 9.50 -0.62
N LYS A 91 5.04 9.54 -1.87
CA LYS A 91 5.37 8.33 -2.61
C LYS A 91 6.74 7.81 -2.18
N VAL A 92 6.79 6.57 -1.67
CA VAL A 92 8.04 5.86 -1.35
C VAL A 92 8.37 4.83 -2.44
N GLY A 93 9.63 4.51 -2.59
CA GLY A 93 10.15 3.64 -3.67
C GLY A 93 9.93 2.14 -3.43
N GLY A 94 8.90 1.72 -2.74
CA GLY A 94 8.56 0.32 -2.53
C GLY A 94 8.03 0.02 -1.12
N GLY A 95 7.14 -0.98 -1.02
CA GLY A 95 6.46 -1.34 0.23
C GLY A 95 7.40 -1.74 1.36
N SER A 96 8.56 -2.32 1.05
CA SER A 96 9.60 -2.67 2.04
C SER A 96 10.39 -1.46 2.55
N ARG A 97 10.33 -0.30 1.89
CA ARG A 97 10.94 0.96 2.35
C ARG A 97 10.02 1.80 3.22
N MET A 98 8.73 1.52 3.22
CA MET A 98 7.73 2.24 4.01
C MET A 98 8.09 2.28 5.50
N PRO A 99 8.38 1.15 6.18
CA PRO A 99 8.74 1.15 7.59
C PRO A 99 10.02 1.95 7.88
N ALA A 100 11.01 1.94 6.97
CA ALA A 100 12.22 2.72 7.13
C ALA A 100 11.95 4.23 7.11
N ALA A 101 11.06 4.70 6.23
CA ALA A 101 10.63 6.10 6.19
C ALA A 101 9.83 6.48 7.46
N MET A 102 9.00 5.57 7.97
CA MET A 102 8.30 5.73 9.24
C MET A 102 9.29 5.83 10.41
N SER A 103 10.32 4.98 10.47
CA SER A 103 11.37 5.02 11.52
C SER A 103 12.13 6.34 11.55
N ARG A 104 12.34 6.97 10.39
CA ARG A 104 12.98 8.29 10.30
C ARG A 104 12.03 9.46 10.60
N GLY A 105 10.77 9.18 10.93
CA GLY A 105 9.76 10.19 11.17
C GLY A 105 9.36 10.99 9.92
N GLU A 106 9.56 10.46 8.72
CA GLU A 106 9.15 11.08 7.46
C GLU A 106 7.67 10.83 7.16
N ILE A 107 7.10 9.76 7.72
CA ILE A 107 5.74 9.29 7.50
C ILE A 107 5.08 8.98 8.84
N ASP A 108 3.86 9.44 9.03
CA ASP A 108 3.05 9.22 10.24
C ASP A 108 2.17 7.97 10.10
N VAL A 109 1.57 7.80 8.91
CA VAL A 109 0.75 6.64 8.54
C VAL A 109 1.22 6.11 7.20
N GLY A 110 1.58 4.83 7.13
CA GLY A 110 2.13 4.18 5.94
C GLY A 110 1.20 3.11 5.38
N LEU A 111 0.95 3.15 4.07
CA LEU A 111 0.35 2.05 3.32
C LEU A 111 1.49 1.20 2.76
N GLY A 112 1.62 -0.04 3.18
CA GLY A 112 2.76 -0.89 2.80
C GLY A 112 2.54 -2.37 3.08
N GLY A 113 3.55 -3.17 2.77
CA GLY A 113 3.50 -4.61 3.00
C GLY A 113 3.41 -4.98 4.49
N THR A 114 2.56 -5.95 4.82
CA THR A 114 2.39 -6.44 6.20
C THR A 114 3.70 -6.98 6.78
N MET A 115 4.42 -7.77 6.02
CA MET A 115 5.67 -8.40 6.50
C MET A 115 6.84 -7.41 6.65
N PRO A 116 7.05 -6.42 5.75
CA PRO A 116 7.97 -5.33 6.02
C PRO A 116 7.68 -4.56 7.32
N VAL A 117 6.41 -4.21 7.59
CA VAL A 117 6.02 -3.52 8.83
C VAL A 117 6.32 -4.41 10.05
N ALA A 118 5.90 -5.68 10.00
CA ALA A 118 6.12 -6.64 11.07
C ALA A 118 7.62 -6.89 11.35
N LYS A 119 8.48 -6.90 10.30
CA LYS A 119 9.93 -7.04 10.47
C LYS A 119 10.55 -5.87 11.22
N PHE A 120 10.10 -4.65 10.96
CA PHE A 120 10.57 -3.49 11.71
C PHE A 120 10.06 -3.50 13.16
N ALA A 121 8.81 -3.92 13.38
CA ALA A 121 8.28 -4.11 14.74
C ALA A 121 9.03 -5.24 15.49
N ASP A 122 9.43 -6.32 14.81
CA ASP A 122 10.32 -7.37 15.33
C ASP A 122 11.66 -6.78 15.83
N GLY A 123 12.21 -5.82 15.08
CA GLY A 123 13.41 -5.07 15.45
C GLY A 123 13.21 -3.98 16.49
N GLY A 124 12.05 -3.91 17.15
CA GLY A 124 11.77 -2.97 18.23
C GLY A 124 11.20 -1.61 17.80
N GLN A 125 10.90 -1.41 16.50
CA GLN A 125 10.24 -0.17 16.09
C GLN A 125 8.79 -0.13 16.60
N PRO A 126 8.31 1.03 17.11
CA PRO A 126 7.00 1.16 17.72
C PRO A 126 5.89 1.30 16.67
N PHE A 127 5.78 0.31 15.79
CA PHE A 127 4.78 0.27 14.73
C PHE A 127 3.64 -0.66 15.07
N LYS A 128 2.43 -0.28 14.64
CA LYS A 128 1.23 -1.09 14.68
C LYS A 128 0.58 -1.14 13.30
N ILE A 129 0.12 -2.32 12.90
CA ILE A 129 -0.82 -2.49 11.79
C ILE A 129 -2.18 -2.11 12.33
N ILE A 130 -2.80 -1.08 11.76
CA ILE A 130 -4.04 -0.49 12.27
C ILE A 130 -5.26 -0.79 11.39
N CYS A 131 -5.05 -1.28 10.17
CA CYS A 131 -6.13 -1.63 9.26
C CYS A 131 -5.60 -2.58 8.17
N PRO A 132 -6.35 -3.60 7.75
CA PRO A 132 -6.14 -4.27 6.48
C PRO A 132 -6.21 -3.29 5.31
N LEU A 133 -5.63 -3.64 4.17
CA LEU A 133 -5.76 -2.85 2.95
C LEU A 133 -6.14 -3.73 1.76
N GLN A 134 -5.46 -4.86 1.59
CA GLN A 134 -5.75 -5.83 0.55
C GLN A 134 -5.11 -7.21 0.84
N THR A 135 -5.61 -8.22 0.14
CA THR A 135 -5.10 -9.59 0.09
C THR A 135 -4.83 -9.99 -1.34
N ASP A 136 -4.05 -11.04 -1.54
CA ASP A 136 -3.78 -11.62 -2.87
C ASP A 136 -3.14 -10.64 -3.87
N GLY A 137 -3.32 -10.84 -5.18
CA GLY A 137 -2.79 -9.97 -6.23
C GLY A 137 -1.29 -10.15 -6.49
N ASP A 138 -0.72 -11.24 -6.00
CA ASP A 138 0.67 -11.64 -6.25
C ASP A 138 0.70 -12.86 -7.19
N MET A 139 1.62 -12.89 -8.17
CA MET A 139 1.66 -13.93 -9.20
C MET A 139 3.08 -14.37 -9.54
N LEU A 140 3.18 -15.60 -10.07
CA LEU A 140 4.35 -16.11 -10.78
C LEU A 140 4.21 -15.82 -12.27
N VAL A 141 5.18 -15.12 -12.82
CA VAL A 141 5.29 -14.81 -14.25
C VAL A 141 6.54 -15.51 -14.79
N MET A 142 6.42 -16.20 -15.91
CA MET A 142 7.55 -16.75 -16.67
C MET A 142 7.75 -15.98 -17.96
N GLN A 143 8.92 -16.13 -18.59
CA GLN A 143 9.17 -15.60 -19.95
C GLN A 143 8.02 -15.98 -20.87
N LYS A 144 7.63 -15.09 -21.78
CA LYS A 144 6.48 -15.30 -22.69
C LYS A 144 6.61 -16.58 -23.51
N ASP A 145 7.81 -16.88 -23.97
CA ASP A 145 8.16 -18.05 -24.78
C ASP A 145 8.53 -19.30 -23.95
N SER A 146 8.50 -19.23 -22.63
CA SER A 146 8.71 -20.39 -21.75
C SER A 146 7.71 -21.50 -22.05
N PRO A 147 8.09 -22.78 -22.08
CA PRO A 147 7.15 -23.89 -22.21
C PRO A 147 6.26 -24.09 -20.95
N VAL A 148 6.62 -23.46 -19.83
CA VAL A 148 5.86 -23.55 -18.57
C VAL A 148 4.51 -22.87 -18.74
N ALA A 149 3.41 -23.60 -18.60
CA ALA A 149 2.05 -23.10 -18.76
C ALA A 149 1.35 -22.82 -17.41
N ASP A 150 1.68 -23.59 -16.38
CA ASP A 150 1.05 -23.58 -15.07
C ASP A 150 2.04 -23.99 -13.97
N TRP A 151 1.55 -24.09 -12.71
CA TRP A 151 2.37 -24.51 -11.59
C TRP A 151 2.94 -25.92 -11.74
N ALA A 152 2.15 -26.88 -12.25
CA ALA A 152 2.62 -28.25 -12.47
C ALA A 152 3.75 -28.28 -13.50
N GLY A 153 3.60 -27.53 -14.58
CA GLY A 153 4.65 -27.34 -15.58
C GLY A 153 5.90 -26.65 -15.01
N PHE A 154 5.74 -25.68 -14.09
CA PHE A 154 6.87 -25.07 -13.37
C PHE A 154 7.61 -26.11 -12.54
N VAL A 155 6.92 -26.90 -11.75
CA VAL A 155 7.48 -27.98 -10.92
C VAL A 155 8.23 -28.99 -11.76
N ALA A 156 7.64 -29.45 -12.87
CA ALA A 156 8.28 -30.38 -13.80
C ALA A 156 9.56 -29.78 -14.40
N ALA A 157 9.51 -28.53 -14.87
CA ALA A 157 10.67 -27.83 -15.42
C ALA A 157 11.77 -27.65 -14.37
N ALA A 158 11.44 -27.25 -13.16
CA ALA A 158 12.42 -27.10 -12.09
C ALA A 158 13.12 -28.43 -11.73
N ARG A 159 12.40 -29.57 -11.77
CA ARG A 159 12.97 -30.88 -11.48
C ARG A 159 13.84 -31.44 -12.60
N SER A 160 13.54 -31.11 -13.85
CA SER A 160 14.19 -31.69 -15.04
C SER A 160 15.24 -30.79 -15.69
N ALA A 161 15.29 -29.50 -15.33
CA ALA A 161 16.22 -28.57 -15.96
C ALA A 161 17.69 -28.89 -15.66
N ASP A 162 18.53 -28.77 -16.67
CA ASP A 162 20.00 -28.93 -16.53
C ASP A 162 20.62 -27.81 -15.68
N LYS A 163 19.98 -26.64 -15.69
CA LYS A 163 20.38 -25.45 -14.90
C LYS A 163 19.20 -24.97 -14.04
N PRO A 164 19.46 -24.50 -12.83
CA PRO A 164 18.42 -23.96 -11.97
C PRO A 164 17.63 -22.83 -12.64
N LEU A 165 16.31 -22.82 -12.49
CA LEU A 165 15.46 -21.72 -12.91
C LEU A 165 15.75 -20.46 -12.07
N ARG A 166 15.92 -19.34 -12.69
CA ARG A 166 16.21 -18.05 -12.05
C ARG A 166 14.94 -17.24 -11.91
N ILE A 167 14.43 -17.12 -10.68
CA ILE A 167 13.17 -16.43 -10.39
C ILE A 167 13.44 -15.14 -9.62
N GLY A 168 13.08 -14.02 -10.24
CA GLY A 168 13.26 -12.68 -9.65
C GLY A 168 12.28 -12.39 -8.51
N TYR A 169 12.71 -11.64 -7.50
CA TYR A 169 11.86 -11.12 -6.43
C TYR A 169 12.30 -9.72 -5.96
N LYS A 170 11.39 -8.95 -5.33
CA LYS A 170 11.64 -7.54 -4.96
C LYS A 170 12.51 -7.33 -3.72
N ALA A 171 12.27 -8.08 -2.67
CA ALA A 171 12.93 -7.89 -1.38
C ALA A 171 12.82 -9.14 -0.51
N PRO A 172 13.75 -9.39 0.42
CA PRO A 172 13.73 -10.55 1.31
C PRO A 172 12.43 -10.73 2.09
N VAL A 173 11.80 -9.62 2.48
CA VAL A 173 10.54 -9.59 3.26
C VAL A 173 9.30 -9.42 2.37
N ALA A 174 9.42 -9.52 1.05
CA ALA A 174 8.27 -9.38 0.15
C ALA A 174 7.32 -10.58 0.29
N VAL A 175 6.02 -10.27 0.40
CA VAL A 175 4.97 -11.28 0.56
C VAL A 175 5.01 -12.32 -0.56
N ALA A 176 5.09 -11.88 -1.83
CA ALA A 176 5.19 -12.78 -2.98
C ALA A 176 6.35 -13.79 -2.86
N LYS A 177 7.53 -13.33 -2.39
CA LYS A 177 8.68 -14.22 -2.16
C LYS A 177 8.37 -15.26 -1.09
N LEU A 178 7.80 -14.84 0.05
CA LEU A 178 7.52 -15.73 1.18
C LEU A 178 6.50 -16.81 0.82
N VAL A 179 5.47 -16.46 0.03
CA VAL A 179 4.51 -17.45 -0.50
C VAL A 179 5.20 -18.42 -1.44
N PHE A 180 5.98 -17.91 -2.40
CA PHE A 180 6.66 -18.74 -3.39
C PHE A 180 7.66 -19.71 -2.76
N GLU A 181 8.47 -19.26 -1.82
CA GLU A 181 9.36 -20.14 -1.04
C GLU A 181 8.58 -21.23 -0.26
N GLY A 182 7.41 -20.86 0.28
CA GLY A 182 6.52 -21.82 0.94
C GLY A 182 6.02 -22.90 -0.02
N ALA A 183 5.68 -22.51 -1.25
CA ALA A 183 5.27 -23.45 -2.29
C ALA A 183 6.43 -24.36 -2.76
N LEU A 184 7.62 -23.81 -2.98
CA LEU A 184 8.81 -24.59 -3.32
C LEU A 184 9.10 -25.64 -2.25
N LYS A 185 8.99 -25.26 -0.95
CA LYS A 185 9.18 -26.20 0.17
C LYS A 185 8.11 -27.29 0.18
N ALA A 186 6.85 -26.95 -0.05
CA ALA A 186 5.75 -27.93 -0.12
C ALA A 186 5.97 -28.95 -1.23
N GLU A 187 6.51 -28.52 -2.37
CA GLU A 187 6.90 -29.39 -3.49
C GLU A 187 8.27 -30.09 -3.30
N ARG A 188 8.98 -29.80 -2.20
CA ARG A 188 10.34 -30.31 -1.96
C ARG A 188 11.32 -29.94 -3.07
N ILE A 189 11.18 -28.73 -3.65
CA ILE A 189 12.09 -28.18 -4.65
C ILE A 189 13.20 -27.43 -3.92
N PRO A 190 14.48 -27.88 -4.03
CA PRO A 190 15.60 -27.16 -3.46
C PRO A 190 15.78 -25.80 -4.13
N TYR A 191 15.98 -24.75 -3.31
CA TYR A 191 16.23 -23.40 -3.83
C TYR A 191 17.33 -22.70 -3.02
N ALA A 192 18.01 -21.78 -3.66
CA ALA A 192 19.04 -20.93 -3.05
C ALA A 192 18.80 -19.46 -3.35
N LEU A 193 19.45 -18.58 -2.58
CA LEU A 193 19.43 -17.13 -2.80
C LEU A 193 20.68 -16.73 -3.60
N ASP A 194 20.47 -16.00 -4.70
CA ASP A 194 21.48 -15.33 -5.53
C ASP A 194 22.53 -16.24 -6.22
N ALA A 195 22.88 -17.39 -5.66
CA ALA A 195 23.81 -18.36 -6.24
C ALA A 195 23.28 -19.78 -6.11
N SER A 196 23.67 -20.65 -7.05
CA SER A 196 23.37 -22.08 -7.00
C SER A 196 24.50 -22.85 -6.35
N ASP A 197 24.15 -23.83 -5.53
CA ASP A 197 25.03 -24.85 -4.98
C ASP A 197 24.38 -26.23 -5.11
N GLY A 198 25.18 -27.28 -5.33
CA GLY A 198 24.76 -28.70 -5.32
C GLY A 198 23.45 -28.96 -6.07
N ASP A 199 22.43 -29.40 -5.34
CA ASP A 199 21.13 -29.83 -5.87
C ASP A 199 20.13 -28.68 -6.12
N THR A 200 20.55 -27.40 -6.07
CA THR A 200 19.67 -26.25 -6.28
C THR A 200 18.91 -26.36 -7.62
N ARG A 201 17.60 -26.24 -7.57
CA ARG A 201 16.68 -26.28 -8.73
C ARG A 201 16.10 -24.92 -9.09
N VAL A 202 16.02 -24.02 -8.12
CA VAL A 202 15.55 -22.65 -8.29
C VAL A 202 16.51 -21.68 -7.61
N VAL A 203 16.96 -20.67 -8.34
CA VAL A 203 17.74 -19.55 -7.78
C VAL A 203 16.83 -18.34 -7.66
N LEU A 204 16.65 -17.84 -6.45
CA LEU A 204 15.89 -16.61 -6.19
C LEU A 204 16.81 -15.40 -6.33
N VAL A 205 16.51 -14.54 -7.30
CA VAL A 205 17.34 -13.39 -7.68
C VAL A 205 16.70 -12.09 -7.18
N ASN A 206 17.36 -11.38 -6.28
CA ASN A 206 16.88 -10.12 -5.75
C ASN A 206 17.11 -8.97 -6.76
N PHE A 207 16.04 -8.41 -7.35
CA PHE A 207 16.16 -7.25 -8.23
C PHE A 207 15.98 -5.90 -7.52
N GLY A 208 15.63 -5.91 -6.23
CA GLY A 208 15.45 -4.71 -5.42
C GLY A 208 14.03 -4.14 -5.43
N SER A 209 13.63 -3.59 -4.29
CA SER A 209 12.22 -3.19 -4.05
C SER A 209 11.71 -2.04 -4.92
N GLU A 210 12.60 -1.20 -5.44
CA GLU A 210 12.25 -0.07 -6.31
C GLU A 210 12.33 -0.38 -7.80
N LYS A 211 13.00 -1.48 -8.14
CA LYS A 211 13.28 -1.81 -9.53
C LYS A 211 12.15 -2.63 -10.16
N SER A 212 12.05 -2.52 -11.47
CA SER A 212 11.22 -3.37 -12.30
C SER A 212 11.96 -4.66 -12.66
N PRO A 213 11.33 -5.82 -12.72
CA PRO A 213 11.93 -7.04 -13.24
C PRO A 213 12.08 -7.02 -14.77
N LEU A 214 11.40 -6.11 -15.48
CA LEU A 214 11.31 -6.12 -16.93
C LEU A 214 12.66 -6.06 -17.65
N PRO A 215 13.61 -5.18 -17.28
CA PRO A 215 14.94 -5.19 -17.90
C PRO A 215 15.67 -6.54 -17.76
N MET A 216 15.49 -7.23 -16.63
CA MET A 216 16.08 -8.56 -16.42
C MET A 216 15.39 -9.64 -17.27
N MET A 217 14.07 -9.50 -17.50
CA MET A 217 13.34 -10.35 -18.44
C MET A 217 13.80 -10.14 -19.89
N GLU A 218 13.94 -8.88 -20.30
CA GLU A 218 14.39 -8.52 -21.66
C GLU A 218 15.75 -9.11 -22.01
N ILE A 219 16.74 -9.01 -21.10
CA ILE A 219 18.09 -9.59 -21.31
C ILE A 219 18.19 -11.05 -20.87
N ARG A 220 17.08 -11.71 -20.52
CA ARG A 220 17.03 -13.10 -20.05
C ARG A 220 17.93 -13.40 -18.86
N ALA A 221 18.16 -12.43 -17.99
CA ALA A 221 18.88 -12.61 -16.74
C ALA A 221 18.08 -13.40 -15.70
N ILE A 222 16.75 -13.45 -15.86
CA ILE A 222 15.81 -14.28 -15.09
C ILE A 222 14.85 -15.01 -16.04
N ASP A 223 14.42 -16.21 -15.65
CA ASP A 223 13.44 -17.01 -16.39
C ASP A 223 12.00 -16.61 -16.06
N GLY A 224 11.82 -15.93 -14.92
CA GLY A 224 10.55 -15.45 -14.45
C GLY A 224 10.71 -14.63 -13.18
N PHE A 225 9.61 -14.22 -12.60
CA PHE A 225 9.59 -13.50 -11.33
C PHE A 225 8.30 -13.71 -10.55
N VAL A 226 8.35 -13.46 -9.25
CA VAL A 226 7.18 -13.37 -8.38
C VAL A 226 7.04 -11.93 -7.87
N MET A 227 5.87 -11.32 -8.08
CA MET A 227 5.60 -9.99 -7.58
C MET A 227 4.10 -9.66 -7.59
N ASN A 228 3.80 -8.54 -6.96
CA ASN A 228 2.46 -7.95 -6.88
C ASN A 228 2.06 -7.17 -8.14
N GLN A 229 0.75 -7.00 -8.32
CA GLN A 229 0.17 -6.10 -9.30
C GLN A 229 0.56 -4.61 -9.04
N PRO A 230 0.55 -3.76 -10.09
CA PRO A 230 0.30 -4.04 -11.50
C PRO A 230 1.53 -4.52 -12.28
N GLY A 231 2.66 -4.74 -11.62
CA GLY A 231 3.92 -5.12 -12.29
C GLY A 231 3.80 -6.40 -13.13
N VAL A 232 2.96 -7.32 -12.70
CA VAL A 232 2.59 -8.54 -13.43
C VAL A 232 1.85 -8.18 -14.72
N ALA A 233 0.76 -7.41 -14.62
CA ALA A 233 -0.03 -7.01 -15.78
C ALA A 233 0.78 -6.19 -16.78
N VAL A 234 1.69 -5.33 -16.31
CA VAL A 234 2.63 -4.57 -17.17
C VAL A 234 3.57 -5.50 -17.94
N ALA A 235 4.10 -6.57 -17.31
CA ALA A 235 4.97 -7.53 -17.99
C ALA A 235 4.22 -8.28 -19.11
N VAL A 236 2.97 -8.64 -18.86
CA VAL A 236 2.10 -9.30 -19.84
C VAL A 236 1.73 -8.35 -20.98
N ASP A 237 1.31 -7.13 -20.68
CA ASP A 237 0.94 -6.10 -21.67
C ASP A 237 2.10 -5.77 -22.61
N LYS A 238 3.31 -5.73 -22.08
CA LYS A 238 4.54 -5.55 -22.89
C LYS A 238 4.98 -6.80 -23.65
N GLY A 239 4.30 -7.92 -23.50
CA GLY A 239 4.63 -9.17 -24.15
C GLY A 239 5.96 -9.81 -23.71
N LEU A 240 6.45 -9.47 -22.51
CA LEU A 240 7.70 -10.00 -21.94
C LEU A 240 7.45 -11.26 -21.11
N GLY A 241 6.28 -11.40 -20.52
CA GLY A 241 5.94 -12.51 -19.65
C GLY A 241 4.53 -13.03 -19.84
N LYS A 242 4.27 -14.18 -19.24
CA LYS A 242 2.93 -14.76 -19.06
C LYS A 242 2.74 -15.21 -17.62
N VAL A 243 1.56 -15.00 -17.08
CA VAL A 243 1.18 -15.54 -15.77
C VAL A 243 1.07 -17.05 -15.87
N VAL A 244 1.69 -17.76 -14.95
CA VAL A 244 1.60 -19.23 -14.84
C VAL A 244 0.96 -19.69 -13.54
N ALA A 245 0.90 -18.83 -12.52
CA ALA A 245 0.14 -19.12 -11.31
C ALA A 245 -0.19 -17.84 -10.54
N GLU A 246 -1.40 -17.77 -9.97
CA GLU A 246 -1.68 -16.86 -8.86
C GLU A 246 -1.07 -17.47 -7.59
N LEU A 247 -0.37 -16.67 -6.78
CA LEU A 247 0.33 -17.20 -5.62
C LEU A 247 -0.62 -17.74 -4.55
N ARG A 248 -1.85 -17.25 -4.50
CA ARG A 248 -2.89 -17.75 -3.60
C ARG A 248 -3.27 -19.22 -3.85
N ASP A 249 -3.05 -19.71 -5.07
CA ASP A 249 -3.41 -21.07 -5.48
C ASP A 249 -2.25 -22.06 -5.31
N LEU A 250 -1.06 -21.59 -4.91
CA LEU A 250 0.11 -22.40 -4.72
C LEU A 250 0.00 -23.33 -3.49
N PRO A 251 0.72 -24.48 -3.49
CA PRO A 251 0.72 -25.38 -2.36
C PRO A 251 1.39 -24.78 -1.10
N PRO A 252 1.00 -25.25 0.10
CA PRO A 252 -0.07 -26.22 0.35
C PRO A 252 -1.45 -25.62 0.01
N ARG A 253 -2.30 -26.40 -0.64
CA ARG A 253 -3.60 -25.94 -1.13
C ARG A 253 -4.41 -25.24 -0.02
N GLY A 254 -4.91 -24.04 -0.34
CA GLY A 254 -5.73 -23.23 0.55
C GLY A 254 -4.94 -22.40 1.58
N LYS A 255 -3.64 -22.68 1.78
CA LYS A 255 -2.83 -21.96 2.78
C LYS A 255 -2.68 -20.46 2.47
N TRP A 256 -2.62 -20.13 1.20
CA TRP A 256 -2.30 -18.77 0.75
C TRP A 256 -3.51 -17.97 0.27
N VAL A 257 -4.70 -18.56 0.28
CA VAL A 257 -5.94 -17.88 -0.10
C VAL A 257 -6.22 -16.72 0.85
N ASN A 258 -6.49 -15.54 0.31
CA ASN A 258 -6.69 -14.29 1.06
C ASN A 258 -5.49 -13.92 1.94
N HIS A 259 -4.26 -14.23 1.52
CA HIS A 259 -3.07 -13.87 2.29
C HIS A 259 -2.95 -12.35 2.45
N PRO A 260 -2.81 -11.82 3.68
CA PRO A 260 -2.61 -10.39 3.91
C PRO A 260 -1.33 -9.90 3.23
N CYS A 261 -1.44 -9.02 2.24
CA CYS A 261 -0.27 -8.52 1.53
C CYS A 261 0.08 -7.08 1.95
N CYS A 262 -0.86 -6.13 1.84
CA CYS A 262 -0.63 -4.78 2.33
C CYS A 262 -1.60 -4.40 3.46
N CYS A 263 -1.15 -3.45 4.28
CA CYS A 263 -1.87 -2.91 5.42
C CYS A 263 -1.67 -1.39 5.54
N VAL A 264 -2.46 -0.77 6.40
CA VAL A 264 -2.20 0.56 6.93
C VAL A 264 -1.50 0.39 8.27
N ALA A 265 -0.37 1.06 8.45
CA ALA A 265 0.41 1.05 9.68
C ALA A 265 0.65 2.48 10.18
N ALA A 266 0.78 2.62 11.50
CA ALA A 266 1.13 3.88 12.14
C ALA A 266 2.12 3.65 13.28
N THR A 267 2.84 4.71 13.70
CA THR A 267 3.63 4.67 14.92
C THR A 267 2.72 4.78 16.14
N THR A 268 3.12 4.20 17.28
CA THR A 268 2.37 4.34 18.53
C THR A 268 2.26 5.81 18.97
N ASP A 269 3.26 6.64 18.66
CA ASP A 269 3.24 8.09 18.91
C ASP A 269 2.16 8.79 18.09
N THR A 270 2.04 8.46 16.78
CA THR A 270 0.96 8.99 15.93
C THR A 270 -0.41 8.60 16.46
N LEU A 271 -0.58 7.34 16.88
CA LEU A 271 -1.85 6.86 17.44
C LEU A 271 -2.20 7.59 18.74
N ALA A 272 -1.22 7.80 19.63
CA ALA A 272 -1.45 8.50 20.88
C ALA A 272 -1.82 9.98 20.69
N LYS A 273 -1.17 10.67 19.73
CA LYS A 273 -1.36 12.12 19.51
C LYS A 273 -2.51 12.45 18.56
N HIS A 274 -2.81 11.58 17.60
CA HIS A 274 -3.69 11.87 16.47
C HIS A 274 -4.73 10.78 16.19
N ALA A 275 -5.22 10.10 17.24
CA ALA A 275 -6.23 9.03 17.11
C ALA A 275 -7.48 9.44 16.32
N GLY A 276 -8.02 10.65 16.58
CA GLY A 276 -9.19 11.18 15.88
C GLY A 276 -8.97 11.34 14.37
N PRO A 277 -7.96 12.11 13.93
CA PRO A 277 -7.57 12.23 12.52
C PRO A 277 -7.25 10.89 11.84
N VAL A 278 -6.56 9.98 12.52
CA VAL A 278 -6.27 8.62 11.99
C VAL A 278 -7.58 7.85 11.81
N LYS A 279 -8.50 7.87 12.80
CA LYS A 279 -9.82 7.22 12.68
C LYS A 279 -10.62 7.79 11.50
N ALA A 280 -10.62 9.12 11.29
CA ALA A 280 -11.28 9.75 10.15
C ALA A 280 -10.67 9.30 8.81
N LEU A 281 -9.33 9.17 8.71
CA LEU A 281 -8.67 8.60 7.53
C LEU A 281 -9.13 7.15 7.29
N LEU A 282 -9.19 6.32 8.34
CA LEU A 282 -9.65 4.93 8.22
C LEU A 282 -11.11 4.86 7.74
N LYS A 283 -12.01 5.76 8.18
CA LYS A 283 -13.38 5.84 7.65
C LYS A 283 -13.41 6.06 6.14
N VAL A 284 -12.60 6.97 5.62
CA VAL A 284 -12.53 7.22 4.17
C VAL A 284 -11.97 6.01 3.42
N LEU A 285 -10.96 5.32 3.96
CA LEU A 285 -10.42 4.10 3.35
C LEU A 285 -11.45 2.95 3.35
N LEU A 286 -12.25 2.79 4.41
CA LEU A 286 -13.36 1.85 4.49
C LEU A 286 -14.41 2.10 3.39
N LEU A 287 -14.88 3.34 3.26
CA LEU A 287 -15.83 3.74 2.24
C LEU A 287 -15.26 3.55 0.81
N SER A 288 -14.00 3.88 0.63
CA SER A 288 -13.30 3.68 -0.66
C SER A 288 -13.19 2.20 -1.02
N THR A 289 -12.88 1.35 -0.04
CA THR A 289 -12.82 -0.10 -0.26
C THR A 289 -14.20 -0.66 -0.60
N GLN A 290 -15.25 -0.23 0.09
CA GLN A 290 -16.62 -0.61 -0.26
C GLN A 290 -16.98 -0.19 -1.70
N LEU A 291 -16.61 1.02 -2.12
CA LEU A 291 -16.85 1.52 -3.47
C LEU A 291 -16.10 0.70 -4.53
N ILE A 292 -14.83 0.33 -4.27
CA ILE A 292 -14.04 -0.55 -5.13
C ILE A 292 -14.73 -1.90 -5.33
N GLN A 293 -15.27 -2.48 -4.25
CA GLN A 293 -15.96 -3.76 -4.28
C GLN A 293 -17.30 -3.69 -5.03
N GLN A 294 -17.98 -2.55 -4.98
CA GLN A 294 -19.28 -2.34 -5.61
C GLN A 294 -19.20 -1.92 -7.08
N ASP A 295 -18.15 -1.22 -7.49
CA ASP A 295 -17.97 -0.65 -8.82
C ASP A 295 -16.55 -0.89 -9.34
N GLN A 296 -16.36 -2.06 -9.94
CA GLN A 296 -15.07 -2.45 -10.51
C GLN A 296 -14.65 -1.55 -11.69
N ALA A 297 -15.61 -1.01 -12.47
CA ALA A 297 -15.31 -0.13 -13.58
C ALA A 297 -14.74 1.22 -13.09
N LEU A 298 -15.33 1.77 -12.03
CA LEU A 298 -14.80 2.95 -11.35
C LEU A 298 -13.42 2.65 -10.75
N ALA A 299 -13.23 1.52 -10.08
CA ALA A 299 -11.96 1.11 -9.50
C ALA A 299 -10.84 1.09 -10.54
N ILE A 300 -11.07 0.45 -11.69
CA ILE A 300 -10.15 0.40 -12.85
C ILE A 300 -9.85 1.82 -13.38
N SER A 301 -10.87 2.67 -13.52
CA SER A 301 -10.70 4.05 -13.97
C SER A 301 -9.84 4.86 -12.98
N CYS A 302 -10.11 4.77 -11.69
CA CYS A 302 -9.33 5.44 -10.65
C CYS A 302 -7.89 4.95 -10.63
N ALA A 303 -7.65 3.63 -10.73
CA ALA A 303 -6.31 3.05 -10.82
C ALA A 303 -5.55 3.66 -12.00
N SER A 304 -6.11 3.63 -13.22
CA SER A 304 -5.46 4.17 -14.42
C SER A 304 -5.20 5.68 -14.33
N ARG A 305 -6.13 6.47 -13.79
CA ARG A 305 -5.95 7.92 -13.56
C ARG A 305 -4.81 8.21 -12.58
N TRP A 306 -4.63 7.35 -11.57
CA TRP A 306 -3.60 7.56 -10.55
C TRP A 306 -2.23 7.04 -11.00
N THR A 307 -2.13 5.78 -11.38
CA THR A 307 -0.87 5.09 -11.72
C THR A 307 -0.29 5.51 -13.05
N LYS A 308 -1.15 5.98 -13.97
CA LYS A 308 -0.82 6.28 -15.37
C LYS A 308 -0.52 5.04 -16.22
N TYR A 309 -0.83 3.84 -15.73
CA TYR A 309 -0.89 2.66 -16.58
C TYR A 309 -2.14 2.68 -17.45
N GLY A 310 -2.08 2.03 -18.61
CA GLY A 310 -3.20 1.95 -19.52
C GLY A 310 -4.38 1.14 -18.94
N LEU A 311 -5.61 1.40 -19.43
CA LEU A 311 -6.80 0.67 -19.00
C LEU A 311 -6.69 -0.86 -19.19
N ALA A 312 -5.94 -1.33 -20.19
CA ALA A 312 -5.70 -2.76 -20.41
C ALA A 312 -4.95 -3.39 -19.23
N VAL A 313 -3.92 -2.73 -18.73
CA VAL A 313 -3.15 -3.15 -17.56
C VAL A 313 -4.05 -3.21 -16.33
N GLU A 314 -4.83 -2.18 -16.07
CA GLU A 314 -5.67 -2.11 -14.87
C GLU A 314 -6.85 -3.11 -14.92
N LYS A 315 -7.41 -3.36 -16.11
CA LYS A 315 -8.41 -4.41 -16.32
C LYS A 315 -7.86 -5.81 -16.02
N ALA A 316 -6.59 -6.06 -16.28
CA ALA A 316 -5.93 -7.32 -15.96
C ALA A 316 -5.48 -7.39 -14.47
N SER A 317 -5.17 -6.26 -13.85
CA SER A 317 -4.64 -6.15 -12.49
C SER A 317 -5.74 -6.17 -11.43
N ILE A 318 -6.65 -5.20 -11.46
CA ILE A 318 -7.61 -4.91 -10.39
C ILE A 318 -8.46 -6.11 -9.98
N PRO A 319 -9.01 -6.95 -10.91
CA PRO A 319 -9.84 -8.09 -10.53
C PRO A 319 -9.12 -9.19 -9.75
N THR A 320 -7.79 -9.21 -9.76
CA THR A 320 -6.98 -10.23 -9.08
C THR A 320 -6.66 -9.89 -7.64
N ILE A 321 -7.02 -8.70 -7.19
CA ILE A 321 -6.70 -8.16 -5.87
C ILE A 321 -7.94 -8.22 -4.98
N GLY A 322 -7.80 -8.79 -3.79
CA GLY A 322 -8.84 -8.80 -2.77
C GLY A 322 -8.77 -7.53 -1.92
N TYR A 323 -9.57 -6.52 -2.23
CA TYR A 323 -9.60 -5.29 -1.42
C TYR A 323 -10.38 -5.52 -0.13
N VAL A 324 -9.74 -5.29 1.01
CA VAL A 324 -10.33 -5.44 2.35
C VAL A 324 -9.85 -4.29 3.22
N ALA A 325 -10.75 -3.73 4.02
CA ALA A 325 -10.40 -2.66 4.97
C ALA A 325 -10.82 -2.99 6.40
N GLU A 326 -11.47 -4.14 6.61
CA GLU A 326 -11.85 -4.61 7.93
C GLU A 326 -11.09 -5.88 8.31
N PRO A 327 -10.72 -6.02 9.58
CA PRO A 327 -10.05 -7.21 10.09
C PRO A 327 -11.05 -8.36 10.21
N THR A 328 -11.28 -9.09 9.12
CA THR A 328 -12.09 -10.31 9.11
C THR A 328 -11.36 -11.47 9.76
N ASP A 329 -12.10 -12.52 10.21
CA ASP A 329 -11.49 -13.73 10.75
C ASP A 329 -10.52 -14.38 9.76
N THR A 330 -10.85 -14.35 8.46
CA THR A 330 -9.97 -14.84 7.40
C THR A 330 -8.65 -14.04 7.33
N TRP A 331 -8.72 -12.71 7.44
CA TRP A 331 -7.53 -11.87 7.43
C TRP A 331 -6.67 -12.11 8.68
N MET A 332 -7.31 -12.25 9.84
CA MET A 332 -6.61 -12.58 11.11
C MET A 332 -5.92 -13.94 11.05
N ALA A 333 -6.59 -14.96 10.49
CA ALA A 333 -6.00 -16.28 10.25
C ALA A 333 -4.81 -16.21 9.28
N GLY A 334 -4.90 -15.36 8.24
CA GLY A 334 -3.79 -15.09 7.32
C GLY A 334 -2.59 -14.46 8.03
N MET A 335 -2.82 -13.53 8.96
CA MET A 335 -1.74 -12.96 9.79
C MET A 335 -1.08 -14.01 10.69
N ALA A 336 -1.87 -14.94 11.26
CA ALA A 336 -1.31 -16.07 12.02
C ALA A 336 -0.46 -17.00 11.14
N THR A 337 -0.90 -17.25 9.90
CA THR A 337 -0.12 -18.00 8.89
C THR A 337 1.23 -17.31 8.60
N TRP A 338 1.29 -15.99 8.58
CA TRP A 338 2.55 -15.26 8.44
C TRP A 338 3.49 -15.48 9.63
N ALA A 339 2.99 -15.53 10.87
CA ALA A 339 3.81 -15.82 12.04
C ALA A 339 4.49 -17.21 11.92
N GLU A 340 3.74 -18.23 11.48
CA GLU A 340 4.31 -19.56 11.20
C GLU A 340 5.40 -19.47 10.11
N ARG A 341 5.09 -18.79 9.00
CA ARG A 341 6.00 -18.71 7.86
C ARG A 341 7.31 -18.00 8.19
N VAL A 342 7.27 -16.86 8.87
CA VAL A 342 8.46 -16.08 9.20
C VAL A 342 9.35 -16.81 10.21
N ARG A 343 8.77 -17.60 11.11
CA ARG A 343 9.50 -18.50 12.01
C ARG A 343 10.20 -19.62 11.24
N GLU A 344 9.48 -20.26 10.32
CA GLU A 344 10.00 -21.34 9.48
C GLU A 344 11.25 -20.92 8.69
N VAL A 345 11.26 -19.70 8.14
CA VAL A 345 12.39 -19.16 7.36
C VAL A 345 13.36 -18.35 8.21
N LYS A 346 13.18 -18.32 9.53
CA LYS A 346 13.99 -17.53 10.48
C LYS A 346 14.15 -16.06 10.06
N LEU A 347 13.09 -15.50 9.50
CA LEU A 347 13.10 -14.11 9.02
C LEU A 347 13.13 -13.10 10.18
N PHE A 348 12.44 -13.42 11.26
CA PHE A 348 12.42 -12.62 12.48
C PHE A 348 13.49 -13.12 13.45
N THR A 349 14.25 -12.20 14.01
CA THR A 349 15.38 -12.46 14.92
C THR A 349 15.31 -11.61 16.18
N GLY A 350 14.23 -10.84 16.35
CA GLY A 350 13.99 -9.96 17.47
C GLY A 350 12.82 -10.43 18.33
N LYS A 351 11.91 -9.49 18.61
CA LYS A 351 10.77 -9.68 19.52
C LYS A 351 9.87 -10.87 19.14
N TYR A 352 9.75 -11.17 17.86
CA TYR A 352 8.81 -12.19 17.36
C TYR A 352 9.49 -13.49 16.91
N ALA A 353 10.80 -13.65 17.17
CA ALA A 353 11.52 -14.86 16.75
C ALA A 353 10.85 -16.16 17.25
N ASP A 354 10.41 -16.16 18.51
CA ASP A 354 9.77 -17.31 19.17
C ASP A 354 8.30 -17.06 19.54
N ALA A 355 7.72 -15.94 19.12
CA ALA A 355 6.33 -15.61 19.45
C ALA A 355 5.36 -16.65 18.88
N SER A 356 4.31 -17.01 19.63
CA SER A 356 3.21 -17.81 19.07
C SER A 356 2.47 -17.02 17.98
N PRO A 357 1.76 -17.67 17.05
CA PRO A 357 0.96 -16.96 16.04
C PRO A 357 0.00 -15.95 16.65
N GLN A 358 -0.68 -16.28 17.74
CA GLN A 358 -1.59 -15.37 18.43
C GLN A 358 -0.85 -14.19 19.05
N GLN A 359 0.23 -14.43 19.76
CA GLN A 359 1.05 -13.38 20.37
C GLN A 359 1.61 -12.41 19.31
N PHE A 360 2.06 -12.95 18.17
CA PHE A 360 2.52 -12.12 17.05
C PHE A 360 1.41 -11.21 16.55
N VAL A 361 0.20 -11.75 16.32
CA VAL A 361 -0.93 -10.96 15.81
C VAL A 361 -1.35 -9.89 16.83
N ASP A 362 -1.49 -10.24 18.10
CA ASP A 362 -1.89 -9.31 19.17
C ASP A 362 -0.88 -8.18 19.36
N ASP A 363 0.40 -8.50 19.20
CA ASP A 363 1.47 -7.52 19.36
C ASP A 363 1.67 -6.61 18.15
N VAL A 364 1.55 -7.13 16.93
CA VAL A 364 1.82 -6.35 15.72
C VAL A 364 0.61 -5.53 15.27
N CYS A 365 -0.61 -5.96 15.62
CA CYS A 365 -1.86 -5.28 15.25
C CYS A 365 -2.43 -4.45 16.41
N ASP A 366 -2.97 -3.26 16.07
CA ASP A 366 -3.88 -2.48 16.90
C ASP A 366 -5.05 -2.05 16.02
N LEU A 367 -6.10 -2.84 16.03
CA LEU A 367 -7.25 -2.70 15.13
C LEU A 367 -8.42 -1.93 15.77
N ALA A 368 -8.23 -1.37 16.96
CA ALA A 368 -9.30 -0.70 17.72
C ALA A 368 -9.90 0.49 16.95
N LEU A 369 -9.06 1.36 16.37
CA LEU A 369 -9.52 2.51 15.58
C LEU A 369 -10.25 2.08 14.29
N CYS A 370 -9.78 1.02 13.63
CA CYS A 370 -10.43 0.49 12.43
C CYS A 370 -11.83 -0.04 12.75
N ARG A 371 -11.96 -0.86 13.81
CA ARG A 371 -13.26 -1.39 14.27
C ARG A 371 -14.20 -0.26 14.69
N ALA A 372 -13.71 0.74 15.42
CA ALA A 372 -14.51 1.91 15.81
C ALA A 372 -14.97 2.70 14.57
N ALA A 373 -14.09 2.95 13.58
CA ALA A 373 -14.44 3.62 12.35
C ALA A 373 -15.54 2.87 11.57
N ALA A 374 -15.42 1.55 11.44
CA ALA A 374 -16.42 0.71 10.78
C ALA A 374 -17.77 0.74 11.54
N ALA A 375 -17.74 0.62 12.87
CA ALA A 375 -18.97 0.67 13.71
C ALA A 375 -19.70 2.02 13.57
N GLU A 376 -18.97 3.15 13.61
CA GLU A 376 -19.53 4.49 13.42
C GLU A 376 -20.16 4.65 12.02
N LEU A 377 -19.49 4.17 10.97
CA LEU A 377 -20.03 4.22 9.60
C LEU A 377 -21.29 3.35 9.44
N ARG A 378 -21.31 2.15 10.05
CA ARG A 378 -22.51 1.28 10.06
C ARG A 378 -23.68 1.91 10.82
N ALA A 379 -23.43 2.47 12.00
CA ALA A 379 -24.44 3.17 12.77
C ALA A 379 -25.06 4.35 12.00
N ALA A 380 -24.27 4.98 11.12
CA ALA A 380 -24.71 6.04 10.22
C ALA A 380 -25.32 5.52 8.89
N GLY A 381 -25.43 4.20 8.68
CA GLY A 381 -25.96 3.59 7.45
C GLY A 381 -25.05 3.77 6.22
N LYS A 382 -23.78 4.13 6.40
CA LYS A 382 -22.82 4.46 5.31
C LYS A 382 -21.92 3.28 4.91
N LEU A 383 -21.74 2.31 5.78
CA LEU A 383 -21.00 1.08 5.52
C LEU A 383 -21.95 -0.11 5.70
N LYS A 384 -21.92 -1.07 4.75
CA LYS A 384 -22.71 -2.29 4.77
C LYS A 384 -22.07 -3.36 5.64
#